data_258f44a7bd1127e87daf69a17e6d4c15
#
_entry.id   258f44a7bd1127e87daf69a17e6d4c15
#
_cell.length_a   1.000
_cell.length_b   1.000
_cell.length_c   1.000
_cell.angle_alpha   90.00
_cell.angle_beta   90.00
_cell.angle_gamma   90.00
#
_symmetry.space_group_name_H-M   'P 1'
#
loop_
_entity.id
_entity.type
_entity.pdbx_description
1 polymer ?
#
loop_
_entity_poly.entity_id
_entity_poly.type
_entity_poly.pdbx_seq_one_letter_code
_entity_poly.pdbx_strand_id
1 'polypeptide(L)'
;DLGLFDNPYVEIDQVKSRENTERNIKLGREAQKQSMVLLKNNSTLPLDKNINIFVDGFNDKSIVHGNVVNDIKDADVVVSYVHTVFNGNQPSGIDRLVDNVLSSIFPNQDLNFSPEILEKLEEFSSIKPLIVIVDLNRPAILDSINQMSSALVGTFGVDESVIFETLFGESKPTGKLPFEIPS
;
A
#
# COMPACT_ATOMS: atom_id res chain seq x y z
N ASP A 1 -24.78 -17.06 14.41
CA ASP A 1 -24.21 -17.91 15.47
C ASP A 1 -23.27 -18.92 14.84
N LEU A 2 -21.99 -18.90 15.25
CA LEU A 2 -20.97 -19.81 14.74
C LEU A 2 -20.96 -21.17 15.46
N GLY A 3 -21.78 -21.34 16.50
CA GLY A 3 -21.88 -22.57 17.27
C GLY A 3 -20.62 -22.96 18.05
N LEU A 4 -19.68 -22.03 18.26
CA LEU A 4 -18.38 -22.29 18.88
C LEU A 4 -18.48 -22.70 20.35
N PHE A 5 -19.56 -22.36 21.04
CA PHE A 5 -19.81 -22.77 22.43
C PHE A 5 -20.34 -24.21 22.51
N ASP A 6 -21.00 -24.68 21.44
CA ASP A 6 -21.56 -26.03 21.39
C ASP A 6 -20.56 -27.04 20.84
N ASN A 7 -19.76 -26.61 19.84
CA ASN A 7 -18.69 -27.41 19.25
C ASN A 7 -17.48 -26.51 18.88
N PRO A 8 -16.49 -26.36 19.78
CA PRO A 8 -15.28 -25.55 19.52
C PRO A 8 -14.23 -26.27 18.66
N TYR A 9 -14.46 -27.53 18.31
CA TYR A 9 -13.50 -28.35 17.60
C TYR A 9 -13.61 -28.18 16.08
N VAL A 10 -12.47 -28.24 15.40
CA VAL A 10 -12.35 -28.18 13.93
C VAL A 10 -11.98 -29.58 13.42
N GLU A 11 -12.69 -30.04 12.43
CA GLU A 11 -12.35 -31.27 11.69
C GLU A 11 -11.15 -31.00 10.78
N ILE A 12 -9.95 -31.45 11.21
CA ILE A 12 -8.66 -31.17 10.55
C ILE A 12 -8.67 -31.61 9.08
N ASP A 13 -9.32 -32.74 8.78
CA ASP A 13 -9.40 -33.27 7.41
C ASP A 13 -10.22 -32.36 6.47
N GLN A 14 -11.12 -31.55 7.00
CA GLN A 14 -11.91 -30.60 6.23
C GLN A 14 -11.18 -29.28 5.96
N VAL A 15 -10.15 -28.94 6.73
CA VAL A 15 -9.41 -27.68 6.57
C VAL A 15 -8.82 -27.60 5.17
N LYS A 16 -8.11 -28.63 4.72
CA LYS A 16 -7.45 -28.67 3.40
C LYS A 16 -8.44 -28.53 2.24
N SER A 17 -9.68 -29.01 2.38
CA SER A 17 -10.70 -28.91 1.33
C SER A 17 -11.40 -27.54 1.30
N ARG A 18 -11.29 -26.77 2.38
CA ARG A 18 -11.92 -25.45 2.53
C ARG A 18 -10.94 -24.29 2.40
N GLU A 19 -9.63 -24.57 2.59
CA GLU A 19 -8.56 -23.61 2.45
C GLU A 19 -8.26 -23.37 0.97
N ASN A 20 -8.01 -22.12 0.61
CA ASN A 20 -7.56 -21.71 -0.72
C ASN A 20 -8.38 -22.25 -1.90
N THR A 21 -9.70 -22.42 -1.72
CA THR A 21 -10.55 -22.74 -2.85
C THR A 21 -10.55 -21.61 -3.89
N GLU A 22 -10.71 -21.93 -5.17
CA GLU A 22 -10.80 -20.92 -6.25
C GLU A 22 -11.83 -19.83 -5.93
N ARG A 23 -12.95 -20.23 -5.33
CA ARG A 23 -13.99 -19.30 -4.88
C ARG A 23 -13.46 -18.32 -3.82
N ASN A 24 -12.75 -18.81 -2.81
CA ASN A 24 -12.24 -17.98 -1.72
C ASN A 24 -11.14 -17.03 -2.22
N ILE A 25 -10.25 -17.54 -3.07
CA ILE A 25 -9.21 -16.71 -3.72
C ILE A 25 -9.86 -15.59 -4.53
N LYS A 26 -10.86 -15.91 -5.36
CA LYS A 26 -11.59 -14.93 -6.17
C LYS A 26 -12.30 -13.87 -5.30
N LEU A 27 -12.98 -14.31 -4.24
CA LEU A 27 -13.66 -13.40 -3.31
C LEU A 27 -12.65 -12.48 -2.59
N GLY A 28 -11.52 -13.03 -2.11
CA GLY A 28 -10.48 -12.27 -1.47
C GLY A 28 -9.88 -11.21 -2.41
N ARG A 29 -9.62 -11.60 -3.66
CA ARG A 29 -9.10 -10.71 -4.69
C ARG A 29 -10.09 -9.58 -5.03
N GLU A 30 -11.37 -9.90 -5.14
CA GLU A 30 -12.41 -8.91 -5.38
C GLU A 30 -12.56 -7.95 -4.20
N ALA A 31 -12.50 -8.44 -2.97
CA ALA A 31 -12.50 -7.58 -1.78
C ALA A 31 -11.32 -6.62 -1.77
N GLN A 32 -10.12 -7.07 -2.14
CA GLN A 32 -8.93 -6.22 -2.27
C GLN A 32 -9.14 -5.11 -3.31
N LYS A 33 -9.68 -5.43 -4.50
CA LYS A 33 -9.99 -4.43 -5.53
C LYS A 33 -10.95 -3.36 -5.03
N GLN A 34 -11.99 -3.77 -4.31
CA GLN A 34 -13.01 -2.87 -3.77
C GLN A 34 -12.52 -2.05 -2.57
N SER A 35 -11.48 -2.50 -1.85
CA SER A 35 -10.94 -1.78 -0.69
C SER A 35 -10.06 -0.58 -1.04
N MET A 36 -9.48 -0.56 -2.24
CA MET A 36 -8.61 0.55 -2.65
C MET A 36 -9.37 1.87 -2.79
N VAL A 37 -8.75 2.95 -2.37
CA VAL A 37 -9.31 4.30 -2.36
C VAL A 37 -8.52 5.23 -3.25
N LEU A 38 -9.15 5.79 -4.28
CA LEU A 38 -8.55 6.84 -5.10
C LEU A 38 -8.69 8.18 -4.38
N LEU A 39 -7.58 8.68 -3.81
CA LEU A 39 -7.55 9.92 -3.04
C LEU A 39 -7.35 11.14 -3.93
N LYS A 40 -6.55 10.99 -5.01
CA LYS A 40 -6.28 12.04 -5.99
C LYS A 40 -6.02 11.43 -7.36
N ASN A 41 -6.49 12.10 -8.40
CA ASN A 41 -6.15 11.78 -9.79
C ASN A 41 -6.22 13.02 -10.68
N ASN A 42 -5.07 13.51 -11.10
CA ASN A 42 -4.94 14.63 -12.03
C ASN A 42 -4.89 14.13 -13.48
N SER A 43 -5.83 13.29 -13.86
CA SER A 43 -5.91 12.65 -15.19
C SER A 43 -4.69 11.77 -15.53
N THR A 44 -4.01 11.24 -14.53
CA THR A 44 -2.85 10.34 -14.69
C THR A 44 -3.30 8.88 -14.79
N LEU A 45 -4.35 8.50 -14.09
CA LEU A 45 -4.92 7.15 -14.10
C LEU A 45 -6.21 7.09 -14.93
N PRO A 46 -6.49 5.98 -15.64
CA PRO A 46 -5.67 4.76 -15.74
C PRO A 46 -4.44 4.96 -16.62
N LEU A 47 -3.40 4.16 -16.39
CA LEU A 47 -2.19 4.12 -17.21
C LEU A 47 -2.43 3.39 -18.53
N ASP A 48 -1.70 3.81 -19.60
CA ASP A 48 -1.62 3.04 -20.84
C ASP A 48 -0.80 1.76 -20.64
N LYS A 49 -1.22 0.65 -21.27
CA LYS A 49 -0.56 -0.65 -21.11
C LYS A 49 0.87 -0.71 -21.67
N ASN A 50 1.24 0.24 -22.52
CA ASN A 50 2.57 0.32 -23.14
C ASN A 50 3.46 1.41 -22.55
N ILE A 51 3.02 2.07 -21.47
CA ILE A 51 3.77 3.15 -20.82
C ILE A 51 5.06 2.63 -20.18
N ASN A 52 6.11 3.43 -20.20
CA ASN A 52 7.34 3.15 -19.46
C ASN A 52 7.18 3.60 -18.01
N ILE A 53 7.38 2.68 -17.07
CA ILE A 53 7.21 2.95 -15.64
C ILE A 53 8.52 2.71 -14.89
N PHE A 54 8.89 3.65 -14.04
CA PHE A 54 9.88 3.44 -13.00
C PHE A 54 9.15 3.10 -11.72
N VAL A 55 9.52 2.00 -11.06
CA VAL A 55 8.84 1.51 -9.86
C VAL A 55 9.77 1.55 -8.66
N ASP A 56 9.23 1.98 -7.52
CA ASP A 56 9.92 2.04 -6.25
C ASP A 56 9.06 1.40 -5.16
N GLY A 57 9.66 0.52 -4.37
CA GLY A 57 8.99 -0.16 -3.26
C GLY A 57 8.11 -1.35 -3.64
N PHE A 58 8.14 -1.81 -4.88
CA PHE A 58 7.40 -2.97 -5.40
C PHE A 58 8.30 -4.14 -5.73
N ASN A 59 7.70 -5.33 -5.81
CA ASN A 59 8.34 -6.51 -6.37
C ASN A 59 8.07 -6.56 -7.88
N ASP A 60 9.13 -6.63 -8.69
CA ASP A 60 9.03 -6.66 -10.17
C ASP A 60 8.10 -7.75 -10.72
N LYS A 61 7.95 -8.86 -10.00
CA LYS A 61 7.06 -9.96 -10.39
C LYS A 61 5.57 -9.65 -10.27
N SER A 62 5.22 -8.60 -9.56
CA SER A 62 3.84 -8.18 -9.34
C SER A 62 3.29 -7.30 -10.47
N ILE A 63 4.16 -6.85 -11.36
CA ILE A 63 3.82 -5.89 -12.42
C ILE A 63 3.26 -6.65 -13.62
N VAL A 64 1.99 -6.42 -13.91
CA VAL A 64 1.25 -7.16 -14.96
C VAL A 64 1.22 -6.44 -16.30
N HIS A 65 1.45 -5.13 -16.34
CA HIS A 65 1.43 -4.28 -17.53
C HIS A 65 2.48 -3.17 -17.44
N GLY A 66 2.76 -2.53 -18.57
CA GLY A 66 3.77 -1.48 -18.69
C GLY A 66 5.17 -2.03 -18.93
N ASN A 67 6.07 -1.16 -19.34
CA ASN A 67 7.48 -1.48 -19.54
C ASN A 67 8.25 -0.93 -18.33
N VAL A 68 8.73 -1.83 -17.46
CA VAL A 68 9.54 -1.40 -16.31
C VAL A 68 10.92 -0.98 -16.80
N VAL A 69 11.33 0.21 -16.43
CA VAL A 69 12.66 0.79 -16.73
C VAL A 69 13.49 0.93 -15.46
N ASN A 70 14.82 0.83 -15.62
CA ASN A 70 15.75 0.92 -14.51
C ASN A 70 16.24 2.36 -14.22
N ASP A 71 16.12 3.25 -15.19
CA ASP A 71 16.46 4.67 -15.02
C ASP A 71 15.17 5.49 -15.08
N ILE A 72 14.98 6.34 -14.07
CA ILE A 72 13.81 7.23 -13.99
C ILE A 72 13.71 8.16 -15.20
N LYS A 73 14.83 8.48 -15.85
CA LYS A 73 14.87 9.34 -17.04
C LYS A 73 14.17 8.71 -18.23
N ASP A 74 14.19 7.38 -18.32
CA ASP A 74 13.58 6.59 -19.39
C ASP A 74 12.10 6.32 -19.14
N ALA A 75 11.61 6.62 -17.94
CA ALA A 75 10.22 6.45 -17.57
C ALA A 75 9.33 7.58 -18.11
N ASP A 76 8.06 7.28 -18.32
CA ASP A 76 7.01 8.27 -18.54
C ASP A 76 6.35 8.68 -17.23
N VAL A 77 6.34 7.77 -16.25
CA VAL A 77 5.73 7.95 -14.93
C VAL A 77 6.49 7.16 -13.88
N VAL A 78 6.51 7.68 -12.65
CA VAL A 78 7.02 6.97 -11.46
C VAL A 78 5.85 6.44 -10.65
N VAL A 79 5.95 5.19 -10.20
CA VAL A 79 5.00 4.57 -9.26
C VAL A 79 5.77 4.18 -8.01
N SER A 80 5.50 4.84 -6.89
CA SER A 80 6.16 4.59 -5.60
C SER A 80 5.17 4.05 -4.58
N TYR A 81 5.56 2.99 -3.87
CA TYR A 81 4.80 2.39 -2.78
C TYR A 81 5.42 2.78 -1.45
N VAL A 82 4.64 3.45 -0.62
CA VAL A 82 5.08 3.88 0.70
C VAL A 82 4.19 3.25 1.78
N HIS A 83 4.83 2.80 2.84
CA HIS A 83 4.16 2.27 4.01
C HIS A 83 4.14 3.32 5.12
N THR A 84 3.04 3.36 5.87
CA THR A 84 2.98 4.12 7.12
C THR A 84 3.87 3.44 8.15
N VAL A 85 5.07 3.98 8.33
CA VAL A 85 6.12 3.33 9.12
C VAL A 85 5.85 3.45 10.61
N PHE A 86 5.91 2.32 11.31
CA PHE A 86 6.23 2.28 12.73
C PHE A 86 7.74 2.56 12.90
N ASN A 87 8.15 3.79 12.79
CA ASN A 87 9.50 4.17 13.16
C ASN A 87 9.53 4.40 14.67
N GLY A 88 9.66 3.31 15.42
CA GLY A 88 10.34 3.44 16.70
C GLY A 88 11.76 3.86 16.37
N ASN A 89 12.19 5.06 16.81
CA ASN A 89 13.59 5.40 16.86
C ASN A 89 14.34 4.18 17.38
N GLN A 90 15.37 3.73 16.66
CA GLN A 90 16.22 2.62 17.10
C GLN A 90 17.29 3.20 18.06
N PRO A 91 17.02 3.28 19.38
CA PRO A 91 18.00 3.78 20.32
C PRO A 91 19.15 2.80 20.42
N SER A 92 20.34 3.29 20.64
CA SER A 92 21.55 2.48 20.83
C SER A 92 21.85 2.30 22.32
N GLY A 93 22.29 1.10 22.72
CA GLY A 93 22.73 0.84 24.07
C GLY A 93 21.65 0.31 25.06
N ILE A 94 21.77 0.64 26.35
CA ILE A 94 20.86 0.20 27.42
C ILE A 94 19.47 0.81 27.22
N ASP A 95 19.37 2.01 26.67
CA ASP A 95 18.12 2.66 26.32
C ASP A 95 17.29 1.83 25.32
N ARG A 96 17.97 1.02 24.49
CA ARG A 96 17.32 0.10 23.54
C ARG A 96 16.41 -0.94 24.19
N LEU A 97 16.74 -1.41 25.39
CA LEU A 97 15.91 -2.38 26.13
C LEU A 97 14.66 -1.71 26.71
N VAL A 98 14.81 -0.52 27.26
CA VAL A 98 13.71 0.26 27.84
C VAL A 98 12.79 0.77 26.74
N ASP A 99 13.36 1.28 25.65
CA ASP A 99 12.58 1.79 24.52
C ASP A 99 11.92 0.69 23.70
N ASN A 100 12.51 -0.50 23.58
CA ASN A 100 11.83 -1.65 22.98
C ASN A 100 10.60 -2.10 23.79
N VAL A 101 10.66 -2.03 25.10
CA VAL A 101 9.52 -2.34 25.97
C VAL A 101 8.49 -1.21 25.90
N LEU A 102 8.93 0.04 25.99
CA LEU A 102 8.02 1.21 25.90
C LEU A 102 7.41 1.36 24.52
N SER A 103 8.15 1.15 23.44
CA SER A 103 7.63 1.25 22.07
C SER A 103 6.70 0.08 21.70
N SER A 104 6.83 -1.08 22.37
CA SER A 104 5.87 -2.17 22.22
C SER A 104 4.55 -1.88 22.97
N ILE A 105 4.61 -1.09 24.05
CA ILE A 105 3.44 -0.69 24.85
C ILE A 105 2.83 0.62 24.32
N PHE A 106 3.68 1.55 23.91
CA PHE A 106 3.30 2.86 23.35
C PHE A 106 3.95 3.05 21.97
N PRO A 107 3.37 2.48 20.91
CA PRO A 107 3.90 2.66 19.57
C PRO A 107 3.97 4.16 19.25
N ASN A 108 5.05 4.56 18.57
CA ASN A 108 5.25 5.94 18.17
C ASN A 108 3.98 6.49 17.48
N GLN A 109 3.45 7.58 18.02
CA GLN A 109 2.20 8.19 17.56
C GLN A 109 2.42 9.20 16.42
N ASP A 110 3.67 9.33 15.94
CA ASP A 110 3.95 10.20 14.80
C ASP A 110 3.25 9.65 13.55
N LEU A 111 2.41 10.49 12.95
CA LEU A 111 1.65 10.19 11.74
C LEU A 111 2.35 10.75 10.48
N ASN A 112 3.49 11.41 10.65
CA ASN A 112 4.28 11.92 9.53
C ASN A 112 5.14 10.81 8.89
N PHE A 113 5.39 10.96 7.60
CA PHE A 113 6.42 10.18 6.92
C PHE A 113 7.81 10.71 7.29
N SER A 114 8.80 9.83 7.24
CA SER A 114 10.17 10.24 7.53
C SER A 114 10.68 11.25 6.47
N PRO A 115 11.58 12.16 6.85
CA PRO A 115 12.17 13.11 5.90
C PRO A 115 12.76 12.42 4.67
N GLU A 116 13.41 11.27 4.85
CA GLU A 116 14.05 10.52 3.75
C GLU A 116 13.03 10.05 2.70
N ILE A 117 11.83 9.64 3.15
CA ILE A 117 10.75 9.26 2.22
C ILE A 117 10.25 10.49 1.47
N LEU A 118 10.04 11.61 2.18
CA LEU A 118 9.54 12.84 1.56
C LEU A 118 10.54 13.42 0.56
N GLU A 119 11.82 13.49 0.90
CA GLU A 119 12.90 13.95 0.01
C GLU A 119 12.98 13.07 -1.25
N LYS A 120 12.92 11.75 -1.11
CA LYS A 120 12.90 10.82 -2.25
C LYS A 120 11.70 11.06 -3.17
N LEU A 121 10.50 11.22 -2.61
CA LEU A 121 9.29 11.47 -3.40
C LEU A 121 9.34 12.84 -4.08
N GLU A 122 9.92 13.85 -3.43
CA GLU A 122 10.15 15.18 -4.00
C GLU A 122 11.11 15.11 -5.19
N GLU A 123 12.22 14.38 -5.05
CA GLU A 123 13.13 14.10 -6.16
C GLU A 123 12.40 13.46 -7.34
N PHE A 124 11.64 12.39 -7.10
CA PHE A 124 10.88 11.70 -8.15
C PHE A 124 9.88 12.63 -8.84
N SER A 125 9.12 13.40 -8.07
CA SER A 125 8.10 14.32 -8.61
C SER A 125 8.70 15.48 -9.41
N SER A 126 9.95 15.85 -9.13
CA SER A 126 10.68 16.88 -9.88
C SER A 126 11.10 16.41 -11.28
N ILE A 127 11.21 15.09 -11.49
CA ILE A 127 11.71 14.50 -12.74
C ILE A 127 10.55 14.02 -13.62
N LYS A 128 9.56 13.34 -13.05
CA LYS A 128 8.45 12.71 -13.78
C LYS A 128 7.15 12.83 -13.00
N PRO A 129 5.97 12.71 -13.65
CA PRO A 129 4.70 12.56 -12.96
C PRO A 129 4.78 11.41 -11.96
N LEU A 130 4.37 11.65 -10.72
CA LEU A 130 4.49 10.71 -9.60
C LEU A 130 3.13 10.17 -9.21
N ILE A 131 2.98 8.85 -9.20
CA ILE A 131 1.87 8.13 -8.59
C ILE A 131 2.36 7.56 -7.27
N VAL A 132 1.66 7.86 -6.18
CA VAL A 132 1.99 7.30 -4.86
C VAL A 132 0.90 6.35 -4.43
N ILE A 133 1.32 5.15 -4.05
CA ILE A 133 0.48 4.16 -3.38
C ILE A 133 0.85 4.21 -1.90
N VAL A 134 -0.12 4.49 -1.05
CA VAL A 134 0.10 4.55 0.41
C VAL A 134 -0.61 3.39 1.08
N ASP A 135 0.14 2.58 1.81
CA ASP A 135 -0.45 1.57 2.69
C ASP A 135 -0.95 2.26 3.98
N LEU A 136 -2.27 2.36 4.12
CA LEU A 136 -2.97 3.05 5.20
C LEU A 136 -3.43 2.06 6.28
N ASN A 137 -2.63 1.06 6.62
CA ASN A 137 -2.88 0.18 7.77
C ASN A 137 -3.03 0.98 9.08
N ARG A 138 -2.56 2.22 9.07
CA ARG A 138 -2.85 3.26 10.08
C ARG A 138 -3.04 4.61 9.39
N PRO A 139 -3.76 5.57 10.00
CA PRO A 139 -3.82 6.94 9.51
C PRO A 139 -2.43 7.58 9.39
N ALA A 140 -2.26 8.46 8.41
CA ALA A 140 -1.04 9.23 8.20
C ALA A 140 -1.38 10.62 7.67
N ILE A 141 -0.47 11.59 7.90
CA ILE A 141 -0.56 12.94 7.33
C ILE A 141 -0.09 12.87 5.88
N LEU A 142 -0.98 13.16 4.94
CA LEU A 142 -0.74 12.99 3.52
C LEU A 142 -0.51 14.29 2.75
N ASP A 143 -0.53 15.44 3.40
CA ASP A 143 -0.52 16.76 2.73
C ASP A 143 0.67 16.94 1.79
N SER A 144 1.89 16.66 2.26
CA SER A 144 3.09 16.77 1.44
C SER A 144 3.06 15.80 0.25
N ILE A 145 2.68 14.54 0.50
CA ILE A 145 2.58 13.52 -0.56
C ILE A 145 1.48 13.89 -1.56
N ASN A 146 0.35 14.40 -1.09
CA ASN A 146 -0.73 14.84 -1.94
C ASN A 146 -0.31 16.02 -2.86
N GLN A 147 0.51 16.95 -2.37
CA GLN A 147 1.01 18.06 -3.18
C GLN A 147 1.94 17.58 -4.30
N MET A 148 2.86 16.67 -3.99
CA MET A 148 3.87 16.14 -4.92
C MET A 148 3.29 15.15 -5.95
N SER A 149 2.24 14.41 -5.60
CA SER A 149 1.71 13.35 -6.47
C SER A 149 0.78 13.85 -7.57
N SER A 150 0.84 13.23 -8.74
CA SER A 150 -0.14 13.37 -9.83
C SER A 150 -1.36 12.48 -9.60
N ALA A 151 -1.17 11.33 -8.98
CA ALA A 151 -2.24 10.47 -8.47
C ALA A 151 -1.84 9.87 -7.12
N LEU A 152 -2.82 9.67 -6.22
CA LEU A 152 -2.63 9.13 -4.89
C LEU A 152 -3.70 8.08 -4.62
N VAL A 153 -3.25 6.88 -4.26
CA VAL A 153 -4.12 5.72 -3.97
C VAL A 153 -3.82 5.19 -2.58
N GLY A 154 -4.84 5.08 -1.76
CA GLY A 154 -4.77 4.43 -0.45
C GLY A 154 -5.07 2.94 -0.55
N THR A 155 -4.28 2.11 0.13
CA THR A 155 -4.44 0.66 0.23
C THR A 155 -4.45 0.21 1.69
N PHE A 156 -4.89 -1.03 1.93
CA PHE A 156 -5.01 -1.64 3.27
C PHE A 156 -4.53 -3.09 3.20
N GLY A 157 -3.21 -3.29 2.92
CA GLY A 157 -2.63 -4.60 2.77
C GLY A 157 -3.08 -5.34 1.50
N VAL A 158 -3.23 -4.62 0.41
CA VAL A 158 -3.63 -5.16 -0.91
C VAL A 158 -2.42 -5.80 -1.59
N ASP A 159 -2.63 -6.95 -2.25
CA ASP A 159 -1.61 -7.59 -3.08
C ASP A 159 -1.16 -6.66 -4.21
N GLU A 160 0.14 -6.57 -4.44
CA GLU A 160 0.73 -5.64 -5.41
C GLU A 160 0.19 -5.85 -6.83
N SER A 161 -0.08 -7.09 -7.23
CA SER A 161 -0.65 -7.37 -8.56
C SER A 161 -2.05 -6.77 -8.72
N VAL A 162 -2.83 -6.71 -7.64
CA VAL A 162 -4.16 -6.06 -7.64
C VAL A 162 -4.02 -4.54 -7.73
N ILE A 163 -2.96 -3.97 -7.12
CA ILE A 163 -2.65 -2.54 -7.26
C ILE A 163 -2.41 -2.23 -8.74
N PHE A 164 -1.53 -2.97 -9.41
CA PHE A 164 -1.24 -2.73 -10.83
C PHE A 164 -2.45 -2.94 -11.73
N GLU A 165 -3.29 -3.97 -11.52
CA GLU A 165 -4.57 -4.11 -12.24
C GLU A 165 -5.43 -2.85 -12.14
N THR A 166 -5.43 -2.19 -10.99
CA THR A 166 -6.18 -0.95 -10.77
C THR A 166 -5.52 0.24 -11.46
N LEU A 167 -4.20 0.38 -11.38
CA LEU A 167 -3.49 1.46 -12.05
C LEU A 167 -3.67 1.42 -13.56
N PHE A 168 -3.75 0.22 -14.15
CA PHE A 168 -3.99 0.02 -15.58
C PHE A 168 -5.48 -0.08 -15.97
N GLY A 169 -6.39 0.20 -15.04
CA GLY A 169 -7.83 0.31 -15.32
C GLY A 169 -8.57 -1.01 -15.48
N GLU A 170 -7.97 -2.15 -15.11
CA GLU A 170 -8.65 -3.46 -15.12
C GLU A 170 -9.65 -3.61 -13.96
N SER A 171 -9.48 -2.81 -12.92
CA SER A 171 -10.44 -2.65 -11.85
C SER A 171 -10.59 -1.18 -11.48
N LYS A 172 -11.73 -0.82 -10.87
CA LYS A 172 -11.98 0.53 -10.39
C LYS A 172 -11.85 0.55 -8.86
N PRO A 173 -11.07 1.46 -8.28
CA PRO A 173 -11.04 1.65 -6.84
C PRO A 173 -12.40 2.24 -6.40
N THR A 174 -13.12 1.50 -5.59
CA THR A 174 -14.47 1.90 -5.11
C THR A 174 -14.50 2.10 -3.61
N GLY A 175 -13.38 1.84 -2.93
CA GLY A 175 -13.24 2.00 -1.50
C GLY A 175 -13.46 3.43 -1.04
N LYS A 176 -13.83 3.56 0.23
CA LYS A 176 -13.90 4.84 0.95
C LYS A 176 -13.05 4.73 2.19
N LEU A 177 -12.42 5.82 2.58
CA LEU A 177 -11.65 5.86 3.81
C LEU A 177 -12.56 5.53 5.01
N PRO A 178 -12.13 4.60 5.88
CA PRO A 178 -12.87 4.28 7.11
C PRO A 178 -12.61 5.29 8.25
N PHE A 179 -11.76 6.29 8.02
CA PHE A 179 -11.37 7.34 8.96
C PHE A 179 -11.11 8.66 8.22
N GLU A 180 -11.07 9.75 8.96
CA GLU A 180 -10.63 11.04 8.44
C GLU A 180 -9.09 11.10 8.39
N ILE A 181 -8.54 11.65 7.31
CA ILE A 181 -7.10 11.86 7.20
C ILE A 181 -6.73 13.04 8.10
N PRO A 182 -5.78 12.88 9.01
CA PRO A 182 -5.30 13.98 9.84
C PRO A 182 -4.56 15.01 8.98
N SER A 183 -4.71 16.27 9.34
CA SER A 183 -4.06 17.44 8.72
C SER A 183 -2.94 17.99 9.60
#